data_fd940c5c72413be94b1fb9f6d3c1d8a9
#
_entry.id   fd940c5c72413be94b1fb9f6d3c1d8a9
#
_cell.length_a   1.000
_cell.length_b   1.000
_cell.length_c   1.000
_cell.angle_alpha   90.00
_cell.angle_beta   90.00
_cell.angle_gamma   90.00
#
_symmetry.space_group_name_H-M   'P 1'
#
loop_
_entity.id
_entity.type
_entity.pdbx_description
1 polymer ?
#
loop_
_entity_poly.entity_id
_entity_poly.type
_entity_poly.pdbx_seq_one_letter_code
_entity_poly.pdbx_strand_id
1 'polypeptide(L)'
;MTTGVGITDIIKSFSDLQTRCNLRQADDKQFFYEWVENLPELNQQELAGIARIKQRYDYHRVDGLLLEGTINLLVVSPLLKLAGFLDPPFRIRSPYGVALELDDPEETIRGFIDTLVVQERLWILVVESKRTSIPVPAALPQLLAYMLTVPQSSSPVFGMATNGDEFVFLKLSLGDTPQYDSSRTFSLFPRRHELGEVLQIVKHLAQVVLQ
;
A
#
# COMPACT_ATOMS: atom_id res chain seq x y z
N MET A 1 -31.91 -7.57 -1.74
CA MET A 1 -30.66 -6.82 -1.87
C MET A 1 -29.87 -7.06 -0.60
N THR A 2 -28.95 -8.01 -0.61
CA THR A 2 -28.04 -8.25 0.52
C THR A 2 -27.10 -7.05 0.59
N THR A 3 -27.25 -6.21 1.59
CA THR A 3 -26.28 -5.16 1.95
C THR A 3 -25.00 -5.89 2.35
N GLY A 4 -24.05 -5.95 1.42
CA GLY A 4 -22.73 -6.54 1.71
C GLY A 4 -22.07 -5.74 2.82
N VAL A 5 -21.65 -6.39 3.87
CA VAL A 5 -20.91 -5.79 4.99
C VAL A 5 -19.54 -5.33 4.47
N GLY A 6 -19.10 -4.15 4.88
CA GLY A 6 -17.82 -3.59 4.46
C GLY A 6 -16.63 -4.31 5.07
N ILE A 7 -15.52 -4.43 4.34
CA ILE A 7 -14.25 -4.97 4.85
C ILE A 7 -13.83 -4.22 6.13
N THR A 8 -13.96 -2.90 6.13
CA THR A 8 -13.62 -2.03 7.27
C THR A 8 -14.52 -2.21 8.49
N ASP A 9 -15.72 -2.77 8.31
CA ASP A 9 -16.63 -3.03 9.43
C ASP A 9 -16.28 -4.32 10.15
N ILE A 10 -15.73 -5.29 9.43
CA ILE A 10 -15.37 -6.63 9.92
C ILE A 10 -13.91 -6.74 10.31
N ILE A 11 -12.99 -6.28 9.44
CA ILE A 11 -11.54 -6.38 9.66
C ILE A 11 -11.04 -5.08 10.29
N LYS A 12 -10.79 -5.12 11.59
CA LYS A 12 -10.30 -3.98 12.40
C LYS A 12 -8.93 -4.22 13.02
N SER A 13 -8.47 -5.48 13.04
CA SER A 13 -7.24 -5.87 13.70
C SER A 13 -6.53 -7.01 12.95
N PHE A 14 -5.26 -7.21 13.26
CA PHE A 14 -4.52 -8.40 12.81
C PHE A 14 -5.11 -9.70 13.33
N SER A 15 -5.71 -9.67 14.54
CA SER A 15 -6.39 -10.83 15.11
C SER A 15 -7.61 -11.27 14.28
N ASP A 16 -8.34 -10.31 13.69
CA ASP A 16 -9.45 -10.64 12.79
C ASP A 16 -8.95 -11.37 11.54
N LEU A 17 -7.83 -10.91 10.96
CA LEU A 17 -7.22 -11.55 9.80
C LEU A 17 -6.65 -12.93 10.12
N GLN A 18 -6.04 -13.09 11.29
CA GLN A 18 -5.54 -14.39 11.75
C GLN A 18 -6.68 -15.39 11.92
N THR A 19 -7.78 -14.96 12.54
CA THR A 19 -8.89 -15.85 12.85
C THR A 19 -9.74 -16.19 11.62
N ARG A 20 -9.98 -15.21 10.73
CA ARG A 20 -10.93 -15.32 9.62
C ARG A 20 -10.29 -15.67 8.28
N CYS A 21 -8.98 -15.46 8.14
CA CYS A 21 -8.25 -15.66 6.88
C CYS A 21 -6.98 -16.52 7.09
N ASN A 22 -6.78 -17.09 8.28
CA ASN A 22 -5.57 -17.85 8.67
C ASN A 22 -4.25 -17.11 8.33
N LEU A 23 -4.28 -15.78 8.29
CA LEU A 23 -3.11 -14.95 7.97
C LEU A 23 -2.15 -14.92 9.16
N ARG A 24 -0.85 -15.12 8.92
CA ARG A 24 0.19 -15.12 9.96
C ARG A 24 1.28 -14.12 9.63
N GLN A 25 1.87 -13.52 10.65
CA GLN A 25 3.11 -12.78 10.47
C GLN A 25 4.25 -13.79 10.22
N ALA A 26 5.14 -13.47 9.28
CA ALA A 26 6.29 -14.31 8.99
C ALA A 26 7.28 -14.31 10.16
N ASP A 27 7.80 -15.49 10.50
CA ASP A 27 8.85 -15.64 11.54
C ASP A 27 10.24 -15.33 10.97
N ASP A 28 10.43 -15.47 9.66
CA ASP A 28 11.68 -15.20 8.97
C ASP A 28 11.91 -13.70 8.83
N LYS A 29 12.96 -13.17 9.45
CA LYS A 29 13.34 -11.77 9.37
C LYS A 29 13.76 -11.32 7.96
N GLN A 30 14.07 -12.26 7.08
CA GLN A 30 14.39 -12.00 5.68
C GLN A 30 13.16 -12.12 4.75
N PHE A 31 11.98 -12.40 5.29
CA PHE A 31 10.77 -12.55 4.50
C PHE A 31 10.48 -11.31 3.65
N PHE A 32 10.70 -10.12 4.17
CA PHE A 32 10.50 -8.86 3.46
C PHE A 32 11.78 -8.04 3.42
N TYR A 33 12.77 -8.46 2.62
CA TYR A 33 14.05 -7.76 2.43
C TYR A 33 14.00 -6.72 1.29
N GLU A 34 13.01 -6.77 0.42
CA GLU A 34 12.91 -5.97 -0.80
C GLU A 34 12.82 -4.45 -0.52
N TRP A 35 12.42 -4.06 0.68
CA TRP A 35 12.42 -2.64 1.05
C TRP A 35 13.78 -2.12 1.56
N VAL A 36 14.79 -2.99 1.65
CA VAL A 36 16.14 -2.64 2.16
C VAL A 36 17.21 -2.90 1.11
N GLU A 37 17.10 -4.00 0.36
CA GLU A 37 18.15 -4.47 -0.53
C GLU A 37 17.89 -4.09 -1.99
N ASN A 38 18.98 -3.88 -2.74
CA ASN A 38 18.95 -3.63 -4.17
C ASN A 38 18.06 -2.46 -4.63
N LEU A 39 17.92 -1.44 -3.79
CA LEU A 39 17.12 -0.27 -4.11
C LEU A 39 17.76 0.52 -5.27
N PRO A 40 17.00 0.90 -6.31
CA PRO A 40 17.52 1.64 -7.45
C PRO A 40 17.94 3.05 -7.05
N GLU A 41 19.01 3.55 -7.66
CA GLU A 41 19.39 4.96 -7.52
C GLU A 41 18.36 5.88 -8.17
N LEU A 42 18.16 7.04 -7.57
CA LEU A 42 17.26 8.07 -8.10
C LEU A 42 18.03 9.04 -8.99
N ASN A 43 17.47 9.32 -10.14
CA ASN A 43 18.02 10.32 -11.05
C ASN A 43 17.65 11.76 -10.61
N GLN A 44 18.26 12.76 -11.26
CA GLN A 44 18.05 14.18 -10.93
C GLN A 44 16.59 14.63 -11.08
N GLN A 45 15.86 14.09 -12.06
CA GLN A 45 14.44 14.45 -12.28
C GLN A 45 13.57 13.89 -11.16
N GLU A 46 13.84 12.67 -10.70
CA GLU A 46 13.17 12.04 -9.57
C GLU A 46 13.43 12.80 -8.27
N LEU A 47 14.69 13.16 -8.00
CA LEU A 47 15.07 13.96 -6.83
C LEU A 47 14.38 15.34 -6.83
N ALA A 48 14.34 16.02 -7.97
CA ALA A 48 13.63 17.29 -8.12
C ALA A 48 12.10 17.11 -7.94
N GLY A 49 11.54 15.98 -8.43
CA GLY A 49 10.14 15.62 -8.24
C GLY A 49 9.79 15.42 -6.76
N ILE A 50 10.60 14.67 -6.02
CA ILE A 50 10.45 14.46 -4.58
C ILE A 50 10.49 15.78 -3.82
N ALA A 51 11.46 16.63 -4.11
CA ALA A 51 11.57 17.96 -3.48
C ALA A 51 10.30 18.78 -3.72
N ARG A 52 9.70 18.70 -4.91
CA ARG A 52 8.45 19.38 -5.26
C ARG A 52 7.24 18.80 -4.52
N ILE A 53 7.15 17.48 -4.38
CA ILE A 53 6.10 16.83 -3.57
C ILE A 53 6.19 17.34 -2.13
N LYS A 54 7.38 17.29 -1.54
CA LYS A 54 7.62 17.76 -0.16
C LYS A 54 7.24 19.22 0.02
N GLN A 55 7.69 20.10 -0.87
CA GLN A 55 7.37 21.54 -0.81
C GLN A 55 5.86 21.81 -0.84
N ARG A 56 5.13 21.11 -1.73
CA ARG A 56 3.68 21.25 -1.83
C ARG A 56 2.98 20.68 -0.60
N TYR A 57 3.42 19.53 -0.14
CA TYR A 57 2.86 18.91 1.05
C TYR A 57 3.02 19.82 2.26
N ASP A 58 4.22 20.34 2.51
CA ASP A 58 4.50 21.25 3.63
C ASP A 58 3.63 22.52 3.56
N TYR A 59 3.48 23.09 2.38
CA TYR A 59 2.65 24.27 2.18
C TYR A 59 1.20 24.04 2.62
N HIS A 60 0.59 22.93 2.23
CA HIS A 60 -0.79 22.61 2.63
C HIS A 60 -0.88 22.08 4.07
N ARG A 61 0.18 21.44 4.58
CA ARG A 61 0.19 20.85 5.92
C ARG A 61 0.25 21.89 7.04
N VAL A 62 0.73 23.10 6.73
CA VAL A 62 0.76 24.25 7.68
C VAL A 62 -0.65 24.64 8.14
N ASP A 63 -1.65 24.52 7.27
CA ASP A 63 -3.03 24.87 7.58
C ASP A 63 -3.76 23.80 8.44
N GLY A 64 -3.10 22.68 8.75
CA GLY A 64 -3.65 21.63 9.60
C GLY A 64 -3.58 20.22 9.00
N LEU A 65 -4.49 19.36 9.46
CA LEU A 65 -4.56 17.96 9.05
C LEU A 65 -5.21 17.83 7.67
N LEU A 66 -4.63 17.00 6.81
CA LEU A 66 -5.10 16.79 5.45
C LEU A 66 -6.08 15.61 5.37
N LEU A 67 -7.05 15.70 4.46
CA LEU A 67 -7.97 14.64 4.12
C LEU A 67 -7.34 13.67 3.11
N GLU A 68 -7.86 12.44 3.03
CA GLU A 68 -7.40 11.37 2.12
C GLU A 68 -7.27 11.85 0.67
N GLY A 69 -8.29 12.50 0.12
CA GLY A 69 -8.26 13.01 -1.25
C GLY A 69 -7.14 14.03 -1.51
N THR A 70 -6.82 14.86 -0.52
CA THR A 70 -5.72 15.82 -0.60
C THR A 70 -4.37 15.10 -0.57
N ILE A 71 -4.21 14.08 0.29
CA ILE A 71 -3.01 13.25 0.37
C ILE A 71 -2.80 12.50 -0.95
N ASN A 72 -3.87 11.91 -1.51
CA ASN A 72 -3.80 11.26 -2.82
C ASN A 72 -3.33 12.19 -3.92
N LEU A 73 -3.85 13.43 -3.95
CA LEU A 73 -3.49 14.42 -4.97
C LEU A 73 -2.06 14.95 -4.81
N LEU A 74 -1.65 15.26 -3.58
CA LEU A 74 -0.37 15.92 -3.32
C LEU A 74 0.81 14.96 -3.20
N VAL A 75 0.58 13.72 -2.76
CA VAL A 75 1.63 12.76 -2.41
C VAL A 75 1.53 11.49 -3.24
N VAL A 76 0.44 10.73 -3.13
CA VAL A 76 0.33 9.40 -3.75
C VAL A 76 0.42 9.48 -5.26
N SER A 77 -0.44 10.27 -5.93
CA SER A 77 -0.45 10.35 -7.39
C SER A 77 0.88 10.87 -7.98
N PRO A 78 1.51 11.94 -7.43
CA PRO A 78 2.83 12.37 -7.89
C PRO A 78 3.93 11.33 -7.63
N LEU A 79 3.88 10.59 -6.52
CA LEU A 79 4.83 9.51 -6.22
C LEU A 79 4.72 8.38 -7.25
N LEU A 80 3.50 7.91 -7.53
CA LEU A 80 3.25 6.87 -8.54
C LEU A 80 3.66 7.33 -9.95
N LYS A 81 3.50 8.62 -10.27
CA LYS A 81 4.01 9.20 -11.52
C LYS A 81 5.53 9.11 -11.59
N LEU A 82 6.24 9.50 -10.52
CA LEU A 82 7.71 9.42 -10.48
C LEU A 82 8.21 7.98 -10.56
N ALA A 83 7.45 7.02 -10.01
CA ALA A 83 7.74 5.59 -10.12
C ALA A 83 7.50 5.02 -11.53
N GLY A 84 6.88 5.79 -12.45
CA GLY A 84 6.56 5.34 -13.81
C GLY A 84 5.24 4.58 -13.92
N PHE A 85 4.44 4.51 -12.88
CA PHE A 85 3.21 3.69 -12.86
C PHE A 85 2.02 4.31 -13.62
N LEU A 86 2.13 5.57 -14.07
CA LEU A 86 1.11 6.19 -14.91
C LEU A 86 1.30 5.89 -16.40
N ASP A 87 2.45 5.31 -16.77
CA ASP A 87 2.82 5.02 -18.15
C ASP A 87 2.73 3.50 -18.46
N PRO A 88 2.55 3.12 -19.72
CA PRO A 88 2.60 1.71 -20.10
C PRO A 88 3.90 1.03 -19.64
N PRO A 89 3.86 -0.23 -19.21
CA PRO A 89 2.75 -1.19 -19.35
C PRO A 89 1.76 -1.18 -18.16
N PHE A 90 1.92 -0.28 -17.19
CA PHE A 90 1.08 -0.25 -16.00
C PHE A 90 -0.30 0.36 -16.26
N ARG A 91 -1.25 -0.01 -15.41
CA ARG A 91 -2.59 0.59 -15.36
C ARG A 91 -2.96 0.90 -13.93
N ILE A 92 -3.56 2.07 -13.72
CA ILE A 92 -4.10 2.49 -12.42
C ILE A 92 -5.61 2.22 -12.41
N ARG A 93 -6.09 1.69 -11.28
CA ARG A 93 -7.51 1.54 -10.96
C ARG A 93 -7.75 2.23 -9.62
N SER A 94 -8.64 3.24 -9.60
CA SER A 94 -8.90 4.06 -8.40
C SER A 94 -10.28 4.68 -8.48
N PRO A 95 -11.22 4.38 -7.55
CA PRO A 95 -11.14 3.25 -6.62
C PRO A 95 -11.36 1.90 -7.32
N TYR A 96 -10.92 0.81 -6.69
CA TYR A 96 -11.11 -0.54 -7.21
C TYR A 96 -11.89 -1.42 -6.22
N GLY A 97 -13.08 -1.86 -6.63
CA GLY A 97 -13.93 -2.72 -5.80
C GLY A 97 -13.38 -4.14 -5.68
N VAL A 98 -13.37 -4.66 -4.47
CA VAL A 98 -12.92 -6.03 -4.14
C VAL A 98 -13.93 -6.73 -3.25
N ALA A 99 -13.88 -8.06 -3.27
CA ALA A 99 -14.66 -8.93 -2.40
C ALA A 99 -13.71 -9.96 -1.77
N LEU A 100 -13.76 -10.08 -0.45
CA LEU A 100 -13.02 -11.07 0.33
C LEU A 100 -14.01 -12.15 0.80
N GLU A 101 -13.72 -13.39 0.43
CA GLU A 101 -14.42 -14.58 0.94
C GLU A 101 -13.75 -14.95 2.27
N LEU A 102 -14.53 -15.10 3.32
CA LEU A 102 -14.08 -15.54 4.63
C LEU A 102 -14.19 -17.07 4.75
N ASP A 103 -13.63 -17.63 5.81
CA ASP A 103 -13.69 -19.08 6.09
C ASP A 103 -15.14 -19.59 6.24
N ASP A 104 -16.09 -18.73 6.56
CA ASP A 104 -17.51 -19.03 6.43
C ASP A 104 -17.98 -18.77 4.99
N PRO A 105 -18.36 -19.81 4.22
CA PRO A 105 -18.73 -19.68 2.80
C PRO A 105 -19.96 -18.79 2.53
N GLU A 106 -20.74 -18.46 3.55
CA GLU A 106 -21.91 -17.57 3.43
C GLU A 106 -21.52 -16.09 3.66
N GLU A 107 -20.31 -15.80 4.10
CA GLU A 107 -19.87 -14.46 4.47
C GLU A 107 -18.86 -13.90 3.45
N THR A 108 -19.37 -13.11 2.50
CA THR A 108 -18.53 -12.31 1.59
C THR A 108 -18.58 -10.86 2.01
N ILE A 109 -17.40 -10.29 2.32
CA ILE A 109 -17.27 -8.87 2.66
C ILE A 109 -16.69 -8.09 1.48
N ARG A 110 -17.09 -6.83 1.33
CA ARG A 110 -16.71 -5.98 0.18
C ARG A 110 -16.01 -4.72 0.62
N GLY A 111 -15.16 -4.20 -0.24
CA GLY A 111 -14.47 -2.93 0.01
C GLY A 111 -13.93 -2.31 -1.27
N PHE A 112 -13.27 -1.16 -1.11
CA PHE A 112 -12.68 -0.43 -2.21
C PHE A 112 -11.22 -0.11 -1.87
N ILE A 113 -10.32 -0.57 -2.71
CA ILE A 113 -8.90 -0.15 -2.69
C ILE A 113 -8.83 1.28 -3.21
N ASP A 114 -8.13 2.15 -2.52
CA ASP A 114 -7.98 3.55 -2.93
C ASP A 114 -7.26 3.66 -4.28
N THR A 115 -6.13 2.98 -4.41
CA THR A 115 -5.40 2.92 -5.67
C THR A 115 -4.74 1.56 -5.83
N LEU A 116 -4.98 0.92 -6.97
CA LEU A 116 -4.37 -0.34 -7.38
C LEU A 116 -3.56 -0.14 -8.66
N VAL A 117 -2.27 -0.49 -8.60
CA VAL A 117 -1.39 -0.55 -9.77
C VAL A 117 -1.35 -1.98 -10.27
N VAL A 118 -1.64 -2.17 -11.55
CA VAL A 118 -1.63 -3.49 -12.19
C VAL A 118 -0.84 -3.47 -13.50
N GLN A 119 -0.26 -4.62 -13.86
CA GLN A 119 0.21 -4.90 -15.19
C GLN A 119 -0.41 -6.24 -15.65
N GLU A 120 -1.22 -6.20 -16.73
CA GLU A 120 -2.05 -7.32 -17.17
C GLU A 120 -2.94 -7.86 -16.04
N ARG A 121 -2.61 -9.02 -15.47
CA ARG A 121 -3.32 -9.65 -14.36
C ARG A 121 -2.55 -9.59 -13.03
N LEU A 122 -1.29 -9.11 -13.05
CA LEU A 122 -0.45 -9.00 -11.84
C LEU A 122 -0.79 -7.72 -11.08
N TRP A 123 -0.96 -7.86 -9.79
CA TRP A 123 -1.06 -6.72 -8.89
C TRP A 123 0.35 -6.31 -8.47
N ILE A 124 0.73 -5.10 -8.84
CA ILE A 124 2.06 -4.56 -8.59
C ILE A 124 2.11 -3.90 -7.22
N LEU A 125 1.10 -3.07 -6.91
CA LEU A 125 1.04 -2.33 -5.67
C LEU A 125 -0.41 -2.01 -5.31
N VAL A 126 -0.79 -2.33 -4.06
CA VAL A 126 -2.04 -1.92 -3.43
C VAL A 126 -1.74 -0.72 -2.55
N VAL A 127 -2.47 0.38 -2.72
CA VAL A 127 -2.27 1.60 -1.93
C VAL A 127 -3.52 1.91 -1.15
N GLU A 128 -3.35 2.12 0.16
CA GLU A 128 -4.36 2.59 1.09
C GLU A 128 -3.90 3.91 1.69
N SER A 129 -4.71 4.94 1.55
CA SER A 129 -4.45 6.25 2.11
C SER A 129 -5.43 6.59 3.22
N LYS A 130 -4.96 7.30 4.21
CA LYS A 130 -5.76 7.78 5.34
C LYS A 130 -5.55 9.27 5.54
N ARG A 131 -6.55 9.96 6.12
CA ARG A 131 -6.36 11.33 6.58
C ARG A 131 -5.23 11.39 7.61
N THR A 132 -4.51 12.50 7.66
CA THR A 132 -3.31 12.67 8.52
C THR A 132 -3.56 12.39 10.02
N SER A 133 -4.79 12.53 10.49
CA SER A 133 -5.14 12.25 11.90
C SER A 133 -5.24 10.76 12.25
N ILE A 134 -5.16 9.86 11.26
CA ILE A 134 -5.21 8.41 11.50
C ILE A 134 -3.78 7.87 11.44
N PRO A 135 -3.27 7.22 12.51
CA PRO A 135 -1.97 6.57 12.47
C PRO A 135 -1.93 5.48 11.39
N VAL A 136 -0.84 5.41 10.62
CA VAL A 136 -0.68 4.43 9.53
C VAL A 136 -0.87 2.99 9.99
N PRO A 137 -0.39 2.55 11.18
CA PRO A 137 -0.62 1.19 11.64
C PRO A 137 -2.10 0.78 11.73
N ALA A 138 -3.01 1.74 11.92
CA ALA A 138 -4.45 1.46 11.93
C ALA A 138 -5.02 1.08 10.56
N ALA A 139 -4.32 1.40 9.46
CA ALA A 139 -4.71 1.05 8.09
C ALA A 139 -4.20 -0.33 7.66
N LEU A 140 -3.21 -0.90 8.34
CA LEU A 140 -2.53 -2.13 7.90
C LEU A 140 -3.45 -3.36 7.85
N PRO A 141 -4.36 -3.62 8.83
CA PRO A 141 -5.31 -4.72 8.73
C PRO A 141 -6.23 -4.61 7.51
N GLN A 142 -6.72 -3.41 7.20
CA GLN A 142 -7.54 -3.15 6.02
C GLN A 142 -6.74 -3.37 4.73
N LEU A 143 -5.53 -2.86 4.64
CA LEU A 143 -4.65 -3.04 3.49
C LEU A 143 -4.36 -4.53 3.24
N LEU A 144 -4.04 -5.30 4.29
CA LEU A 144 -3.85 -6.76 4.18
C LEU A 144 -5.12 -7.48 3.72
N ALA A 145 -6.30 -7.09 4.23
CA ALA A 145 -7.55 -7.66 3.75
C ALA A 145 -7.75 -7.42 2.25
N TYR A 146 -7.40 -6.24 1.75
CA TYR A 146 -7.42 -5.97 0.31
C TYR A 146 -6.41 -6.81 -0.47
N MET A 147 -5.19 -6.94 0.05
CA MET A 147 -4.14 -7.76 -0.58
C MET A 147 -4.54 -9.24 -0.66
N LEU A 148 -5.30 -9.76 0.31
CA LEU A 148 -5.83 -11.14 0.28
C LEU A 148 -6.85 -11.38 -0.84
N THR A 149 -7.44 -10.34 -1.43
CA THR A 149 -8.40 -10.47 -2.55
C THR A 149 -7.72 -10.63 -3.91
N VAL A 150 -6.39 -10.62 -3.97
CA VAL A 150 -5.67 -10.80 -5.23
C VAL A 150 -6.03 -12.16 -5.85
N PRO A 151 -6.26 -12.23 -7.17
CA PRO A 151 -6.41 -13.50 -7.85
C PRO A 151 -5.18 -14.37 -7.62
N GLN A 152 -5.37 -15.69 -7.53
CA GLN A 152 -4.28 -16.65 -7.25
C GLN A 152 -3.01 -16.27 -8.01
N SER A 153 -1.94 -16.00 -7.27
CA SER A 153 -0.64 -15.59 -7.78
C SER A 153 0.45 -16.35 -7.06
N SER A 154 1.45 -16.80 -7.82
CA SER A 154 2.70 -17.34 -7.25
C SER A 154 3.66 -16.21 -6.82
N SER A 155 3.43 -14.99 -7.28
CA SER A 155 4.23 -13.82 -6.93
C SER A 155 3.72 -13.17 -5.65
N PRO A 156 4.60 -12.56 -4.86
CA PRO A 156 4.19 -11.80 -3.68
C PRO A 156 3.33 -10.59 -4.07
N VAL A 157 2.45 -10.19 -3.17
CA VAL A 157 1.66 -8.95 -3.29
C VAL A 157 2.25 -7.91 -2.38
N PHE A 158 2.46 -6.71 -2.90
CA PHE A 158 2.96 -5.59 -2.11
C PHE A 158 1.87 -4.56 -1.85
N GLY A 159 1.93 -3.95 -0.67
CA GLY A 159 1.03 -2.89 -0.25
C GLY A 159 1.79 -1.70 0.30
N MET A 160 1.19 -0.52 0.21
CA MET A 160 1.68 0.72 0.81
C MET A 160 0.53 1.43 1.52
N ALA A 161 0.67 1.65 2.82
CA ALA A 161 -0.22 2.49 3.60
C ALA A 161 0.42 3.85 3.86
N THR A 162 -0.37 4.92 3.78
CA THR A 162 0.09 6.28 4.06
C THR A 162 -1.02 7.17 4.63
N ASN A 163 -0.64 8.10 5.49
CA ASN A 163 -1.47 9.22 5.93
C ASN A 163 -0.88 10.57 5.49
N GLY A 164 0.08 10.54 4.57
CA GLY A 164 0.81 11.70 4.09
C GLY A 164 2.04 12.06 4.94
N ASP A 165 1.95 11.98 6.27
CA ASP A 165 3.09 12.20 7.16
C ASP A 165 4.02 10.97 7.23
N GLU A 166 3.45 9.76 7.07
CA GLU A 166 4.12 8.49 7.26
C GLU A 166 3.76 7.49 6.16
N PHE A 167 4.66 6.52 5.91
CA PHE A 167 4.49 5.41 4.98
C PHE A 167 4.94 4.10 5.62
N VAL A 168 4.21 3.02 5.36
CA VAL A 168 4.57 1.65 5.72
C VAL A 168 4.31 0.76 4.52
N PHE A 169 5.24 -0.13 4.20
CA PHE A 169 5.07 -1.15 3.18
C PHE A 169 4.73 -2.49 3.81
N LEU A 170 3.98 -3.30 3.07
CA LEU A 170 3.62 -4.67 3.41
C LEU A 170 4.00 -5.59 2.27
N LYS A 171 4.42 -6.80 2.62
CA LYS A 171 4.52 -7.95 1.72
C LYS A 171 3.55 -9.02 2.19
N LEU A 172 2.81 -9.58 1.25
CA LEU A 172 1.95 -10.75 1.45
C LEU A 172 2.39 -11.86 0.50
N SER A 173 2.61 -13.04 1.02
CA SER A 173 2.79 -14.27 0.24
C SER A 173 1.60 -15.18 0.44
N LEU A 174 0.98 -15.59 -0.69
CA LEU A 174 -0.15 -16.51 -0.71
C LEU A 174 0.41 -17.93 -0.89
N GLY A 175 0.42 -18.70 0.17
CA GLY A 175 0.77 -20.12 0.17
C GLY A 175 -0.34 -20.93 0.84
N ASP A 176 -0.04 -22.15 1.27
CA ASP A 176 -1.00 -22.96 2.07
C ASP A 176 -1.47 -22.22 3.33
N THR A 177 -0.58 -21.41 3.91
CA THR A 177 -0.89 -20.45 4.96
C THR A 177 -0.37 -19.09 4.52
N PRO A 178 -1.24 -18.09 4.29
CA PRO A 178 -0.82 -16.76 3.93
C PRO A 178 0.07 -16.13 5.01
N GLN A 179 1.18 -15.52 4.59
CA GLN A 179 2.12 -14.86 5.49
C GLN A 179 2.37 -13.42 5.06
N TYR A 180 2.55 -12.54 6.04
CA TYR A 180 2.88 -11.13 5.79
C TYR A 180 4.02 -10.66 6.69
N ASP A 181 4.65 -9.59 6.27
CA ASP A 181 5.52 -8.76 7.10
C ASP A 181 5.46 -7.31 6.66
N SER A 182 5.98 -6.41 7.51
CA SER A 182 5.96 -4.97 7.30
C SER A 182 7.36 -4.38 7.30
N SER A 183 7.54 -3.29 6.53
CA SER A 183 8.70 -2.44 6.67
C SER A 183 8.69 -1.64 7.99
N ARG A 184 9.78 -0.92 8.26
CA ARG A 184 9.73 0.18 9.22
C ARG A 184 8.80 1.29 8.71
N THR A 185 8.46 2.22 9.58
CA THR A 185 7.80 3.47 9.19
C THR A 185 8.81 4.44 8.57
N PHE A 186 8.45 5.01 7.41
CA PHE A 186 9.14 6.12 6.76
C PHE A 186 8.39 7.41 7.03
N SER A 187 9.10 8.51 7.29
CA SER A 187 8.47 9.77 7.66
C SER A 187 8.77 10.89 6.65
N LEU A 188 7.73 11.60 6.25
CA LEU A 188 7.82 12.80 5.42
C LEU A 188 7.81 14.07 6.27
N PHE A 189 7.10 14.07 7.39
CA PHE A 189 6.88 15.22 8.27
C PHE A 189 7.17 14.84 9.74
N PRO A 190 7.69 15.77 10.59
CA PRO A 190 7.99 17.17 10.29
C PRO A 190 9.42 17.45 9.80
N ARG A 191 10.40 16.56 10.05
CA ARG A 191 11.82 16.86 9.79
C ARG A 191 12.56 15.82 8.97
N ARG A 192 11.97 14.66 8.74
CA ARG A 192 12.58 13.61 7.93
C ARG A 192 12.19 13.76 6.47
N HIS A 193 13.06 13.35 5.58
CA HIS A 193 12.88 13.45 4.12
C HIS A 193 13.02 12.07 3.48
N GLU A 194 12.33 11.08 4.06
CA GLU A 194 12.48 9.69 3.62
C GLU A 194 11.66 9.37 2.36
N LEU A 195 11.04 10.38 1.71
CA LEU A 195 10.27 10.16 0.47
C LEU A 195 11.12 9.65 -0.69
N GLY A 196 12.44 9.92 -0.67
CA GLY A 196 13.40 9.33 -1.61
C GLY A 196 13.47 7.81 -1.46
N GLU A 197 13.64 7.32 -0.24
CA GLU A 197 13.64 5.89 0.06
C GLU A 197 12.29 5.27 -0.30
N VAL A 198 11.17 5.93 0.02
CA VAL A 198 9.83 5.49 -0.38
C VAL A 198 9.73 5.31 -1.89
N LEU A 199 10.23 6.25 -2.71
CA LEU A 199 10.22 6.13 -4.16
C LEU A 199 11.12 4.97 -4.64
N GLN A 200 12.30 4.81 -4.06
CA GLN A 200 13.21 3.70 -4.39
C GLN A 200 12.54 2.35 -4.14
N ILE A 201 11.87 2.20 -2.98
CA ILE A 201 11.14 0.98 -2.63
C ILE A 201 10.01 0.74 -3.63
N VAL A 202 9.16 1.72 -3.90
CA VAL A 202 8.03 1.58 -4.83
C VAL A 202 8.51 1.13 -6.22
N LYS A 203 9.62 1.67 -6.72
CA LYS A 203 10.23 1.27 -7.99
C LYS A 203 10.78 -0.16 -7.94
N HIS A 204 11.43 -0.54 -6.83
CA HIS A 204 12.01 -1.86 -6.67
C HIS A 204 10.93 -2.94 -6.59
N LEU A 205 9.88 -2.73 -5.80
CA LEU A 205 8.78 -3.69 -5.69
C LEU A 205 8.12 -4.01 -7.04
N ALA A 206 7.99 -3.01 -7.92
CA ALA A 206 7.53 -3.26 -9.28
C ALA A 206 8.46 -4.18 -10.06
N GLN A 207 9.77 -4.01 -9.93
CA GLN A 207 10.76 -4.87 -10.61
C GLN A 207 10.69 -6.31 -10.11
N VAL A 208 10.50 -6.49 -8.79
CA VAL A 208 10.38 -7.83 -8.18
C VAL A 208 9.16 -8.59 -8.69
N VAL A 209 8.01 -7.92 -8.81
CA VAL A 209 6.77 -8.57 -9.29
C VAL A 209 6.86 -8.93 -10.77
N LEU A 210 7.67 -8.22 -11.55
CA LEU A 210 7.79 -8.38 -13.01
C LEU A 210 8.86 -9.41 -13.45
N GLN A 211 9.63 -9.95 -12.52
CA GLN A 211 10.62 -11.01 -12.75
C GLN A 211 9.98 -12.40 -12.71
#